data_a5fb2f157f3f050c8e91bf3ca405f5f4
#
_entry.id   a5fb2f157f3f050c8e91bf3ca405f5f4
#
_cell.length_a   1.000
_cell.length_b   1.000
_cell.length_c   1.000
_cell.angle_alpha   90.00
_cell.angle_beta   90.00
_cell.angle_gamma   90.00
#
_symmetry.space_group_name_H-M   'P 1'
#
loop_
_entity.id
_entity.type
_entity.pdbx_description
1 polymer ?
#
loop_
_entity_poly.entity_id
_entity_poly.type
_entity_poly.pdbx_seq_one_letter_code
_entity_poly.pdbx_strand_id
1 'polypeptide(L)'
;MKAISYARFGPPEVLEIGERPEPTPARGEVRVRVHAAALNPKDVLLRKGKMRWLPAGSLPRIPGYDFAGTLLDSAPGLPTGSEVFGMIQRNGGGASAEVARVPVGELAAKPSGLSMAEAAALPLAGLTALQALRDELGVTPGQRVLLNGASGGVGTLAVQIAKALGTEVVAVCSGRNAALVRELGADRVIDYTSEDPTAERGLDHVFDIYGNLPWPRAKAMLHSRGRYCTTVPQPGAIVRGALRRAGLHRAALVVVRSKRADLERLSRWVTHGALRPVVDRTLPWTDAVAAHEYLETRRARGKVVLTFDH
;
A
#
# COMPACT_ATOMS: atom_id res chain seq x y z
N MET A 1 8.03 -21.94 14.31
CA MET A 1 8.54 -20.88 13.43
C MET A 1 8.77 -19.60 14.21
N LYS A 2 9.76 -18.81 13.81
CA LYS A 2 9.95 -17.48 14.42
C LYS A 2 9.03 -16.46 13.78
N ALA A 3 8.55 -15.49 14.59
CA ALA A 3 7.69 -14.41 14.13
C ALA A 3 7.89 -13.15 14.99
N ILE A 4 7.64 -11.99 14.36
CA ILE A 4 7.46 -10.73 15.06
C ILE A 4 6.00 -10.69 15.54
N SER A 5 5.78 -10.43 16.83
CA SER A 5 4.42 -10.35 17.37
C SER A 5 4.33 -9.30 18.47
N TYR A 6 3.11 -8.94 18.86
CA TYR A 6 2.85 -8.09 20.02
C TYR A 6 1.63 -8.60 20.79
N ALA A 7 1.78 -8.67 22.12
CA ALA A 7 0.73 -9.13 23.03
C ALA A 7 -0.10 -7.99 23.65
N ARG A 8 0.33 -6.75 23.47
CA ARG A 8 -0.38 -5.53 23.91
C ARG A 8 -0.23 -4.40 22.91
N PHE A 9 -1.17 -3.49 22.89
CA PHE A 9 -1.04 -2.28 22.07
C PHE A 9 -0.01 -1.33 22.69
N GLY A 10 0.73 -0.60 21.84
CA GLY A 10 1.74 0.32 22.35
C GLY A 10 2.69 0.89 21.28
N PRO A 11 3.81 1.47 21.74
CA PRO A 11 4.88 1.97 20.90
C PRO A 11 5.69 0.80 20.26
N PRO A 12 6.69 1.05 19.40
CA PRO A 12 7.41 -0.01 18.67
C PRO A 12 8.01 -1.11 19.54
N GLU A 13 8.42 -0.80 20.77
CA GLU A 13 9.05 -1.70 21.74
C GLU A 13 8.12 -2.82 22.24
N VAL A 14 6.83 -2.79 21.91
CA VAL A 14 5.92 -3.91 22.20
C VAL A 14 6.08 -5.06 21.20
N LEU A 15 6.85 -4.86 20.12
CA LEU A 15 7.18 -5.90 19.16
C LEU A 15 8.22 -6.84 19.75
N GLU A 16 7.91 -8.12 19.74
CA GLU A 16 8.76 -9.19 20.25
C GLU A 16 8.99 -10.22 19.15
N ILE A 17 10.23 -10.69 19.06
CA ILE A 17 10.60 -11.82 18.22
C ILE A 17 10.58 -13.07 19.06
N GLY A 18 9.82 -14.07 18.65
CA GLY A 18 9.70 -15.30 19.40
C GLY A 18 9.11 -16.45 18.60
N GLU A 19 9.15 -17.63 19.22
CA GLU A 19 8.57 -18.84 18.65
C GLU A 19 7.04 -18.75 18.64
N ARG A 20 6.46 -19.16 17.52
CA ARG A 20 5.01 -19.30 17.32
C ARG A 20 4.73 -20.62 16.62
N PRO A 21 3.57 -21.23 16.83
CA PRO A 21 3.16 -22.39 16.05
C PRO A 21 3.17 -22.06 14.56
N GLU A 22 3.63 -23.00 13.73
CA GLU A 22 3.50 -22.86 12.29
C GLU A 22 2.00 -22.88 11.92
N PRO A 23 1.54 -21.98 11.02
CA PRO A 23 0.12 -21.90 10.70
C PRO A 23 -0.33 -23.14 9.90
N THR A 24 -1.48 -23.69 10.24
CA THR A 24 -2.16 -24.71 9.47
C THR A 24 -3.11 -24.03 8.48
N PRO A 25 -2.93 -24.23 7.16
CA PRO A 25 -3.81 -23.61 6.16
C PRO A 25 -5.21 -24.21 6.21
N ALA A 26 -6.23 -23.36 6.12
CA ALA A 26 -7.60 -23.77 5.90
C ALA A 26 -7.87 -24.04 4.41
N ARG A 27 -9.06 -24.56 4.08
CA ARG A 27 -9.45 -24.77 2.68
C ARG A 27 -9.37 -23.47 1.89
N GLY A 28 -8.63 -23.48 0.78
CA GLY A 28 -8.41 -22.31 -0.07
C GLY A 28 -7.28 -21.39 0.41
N GLU A 29 -6.47 -21.85 1.35
CA GLU A 29 -5.27 -21.17 1.81
C GLU A 29 -4.02 -22.03 1.56
N VAL A 30 -2.88 -21.39 1.48
CA VAL A 30 -1.57 -22.01 1.31
C VAL A 30 -0.57 -21.38 2.27
N ARG A 31 0.51 -22.11 2.57
CA ARG A 31 1.65 -21.59 3.31
C ARG A 31 2.67 -21.00 2.35
N VAL A 32 3.23 -19.90 2.77
CA VAL A 32 4.32 -19.21 2.06
C VAL A 32 5.49 -19.06 3.03
N ARG A 33 6.68 -19.51 2.65
CA ARG A 33 7.92 -19.12 3.31
C ARG A 33 8.20 -17.68 2.92
N VAL A 34 8.14 -16.77 3.90
CA VAL A 34 8.30 -15.34 3.67
C VAL A 34 9.77 -14.98 3.61
N HIS A 35 10.22 -14.38 2.52
CA HIS A 35 11.57 -13.85 2.37
C HIS A 35 11.64 -12.34 2.59
N ALA A 36 10.52 -11.64 2.33
CA ALA A 36 10.41 -10.21 2.59
C ALA A 36 8.98 -9.81 2.97
N ALA A 37 8.84 -8.87 3.90
CA ALA A 37 7.58 -8.26 4.31
C ALA A 37 7.70 -6.74 4.34
N ALA A 38 6.81 -6.01 3.66
CA ALA A 38 6.87 -4.56 3.64
C ALA A 38 5.91 -3.94 4.64
N LEU A 39 6.41 -2.93 5.36
CA LEU A 39 5.66 -2.22 6.39
C LEU A 39 4.71 -1.18 5.79
N ASN A 40 3.61 -0.96 6.49
CA ASN A 40 2.58 0.00 6.12
C ASN A 40 2.17 0.86 7.32
N PRO A 41 1.70 2.11 7.12
CA PRO A 41 1.12 2.92 8.19
C PRO A 41 -0.01 2.22 8.94
N LYS A 42 -0.71 1.29 8.27
CA LYS A 42 -1.77 0.47 8.86
C LYS A 42 -1.23 -0.46 9.97
N ASP A 43 -0.04 -1.03 9.78
CA ASP A 43 0.62 -1.88 10.80
C ASP A 43 0.88 -1.08 12.08
N VAL A 44 1.34 0.16 11.93
CA VAL A 44 1.55 1.10 13.04
C VAL A 44 0.24 1.45 13.75
N LEU A 45 -0.82 1.75 12.99
CA LEU A 45 -2.12 2.11 13.56
C LEU A 45 -2.75 0.94 14.33
N LEU A 46 -2.61 -0.29 13.83
CA LEU A 46 -3.09 -1.49 14.50
C LEU A 46 -2.29 -1.76 15.77
N ARG A 47 -0.96 -1.71 15.71
CA ARG A 47 -0.08 -1.90 16.87
C ARG A 47 -0.35 -0.87 17.96
N LYS A 48 -0.61 0.40 17.59
CA LYS A 48 -1.00 1.47 18.53
C LYS A 48 -2.45 1.35 19.04
N GLY A 49 -3.22 0.35 18.60
CA GLY A 49 -4.61 0.17 18.98
C GLY A 49 -5.57 1.24 18.45
N LYS A 50 -5.14 2.07 17.48
CA LYS A 50 -5.99 3.13 16.89
C LYS A 50 -7.07 2.60 15.95
N MET A 51 -7.04 1.32 15.61
CA MET A 51 -8.00 0.65 14.73
C MET A 51 -8.66 -0.57 15.43
N ARG A 52 -8.85 -0.51 16.75
CA ARG A 52 -9.46 -1.61 17.56
C ARG A 52 -10.88 -1.99 17.12
N TRP A 53 -11.58 -1.09 16.45
CA TRP A 53 -12.91 -1.30 15.89
C TRP A 53 -12.91 -2.16 14.61
N LEU A 54 -11.75 -2.38 13.99
CA LEU A 54 -11.63 -3.33 12.88
C LEU A 54 -11.52 -4.77 13.41
N PRO A 55 -12.18 -5.74 12.77
CA PRO A 55 -12.01 -7.15 13.07
C PRO A 55 -10.60 -7.58 12.63
N ALA A 56 -9.64 -7.44 13.52
CA ALA A 56 -8.24 -7.72 13.21
C ALA A 56 -7.65 -8.83 14.11
N GLY A 57 -8.47 -9.75 14.60
CA GLY A 57 -8.08 -10.88 15.44
C GLY A 57 -7.79 -10.50 16.90
N SER A 58 -7.52 -11.50 17.75
CA SER A 58 -7.13 -11.34 19.15
C SER A 58 -5.63 -11.08 19.30
N LEU A 59 -5.21 -10.57 20.45
CA LEU A 59 -3.80 -10.56 20.87
C LEU A 59 -3.41 -11.95 21.41
N PRO A 60 -2.15 -12.41 21.27
CA PRO A 60 -1.06 -11.76 20.55
C PRO A 60 -1.25 -11.79 19.03
N ARG A 61 -0.67 -10.79 18.32
CA ARG A 61 -0.76 -10.65 16.85
C ARG A 61 0.60 -10.67 16.18
N ILE A 62 0.64 -11.29 15.00
CA ILE A 62 1.73 -11.15 14.03
C ILE A 62 1.30 -10.07 13.04
N PRO A 63 2.00 -8.90 12.95
CA PRO A 63 1.68 -7.85 12.00
C PRO A 63 2.10 -8.21 10.57
N GLY A 64 1.97 -7.25 9.66
CA GLY A 64 2.43 -7.33 8.27
C GLY A 64 1.33 -7.78 7.32
N TYR A 65 1.11 -6.97 6.28
CA TYR A 65 0.15 -7.26 5.22
C TYR A 65 0.84 -7.74 3.96
N ASP A 66 1.91 -7.07 3.57
CA ASP A 66 2.64 -7.30 2.33
C ASP A 66 3.73 -8.35 2.54
N PHE A 67 3.83 -9.27 1.58
CA PHE A 67 4.87 -10.29 1.56
C PHE A 67 5.37 -10.59 0.15
N ALA A 68 6.57 -11.13 0.07
CA ALA A 68 7.08 -11.92 -1.03
C ALA A 68 7.82 -13.14 -0.47
N GLY A 69 7.70 -14.28 -1.15
CA GLY A 69 8.27 -15.52 -0.64
C GLY A 69 8.05 -16.69 -1.59
N THR A 70 8.23 -17.90 -1.06
CA THR A 70 8.13 -19.16 -1.80
C THR A 70 6.98 -20.01 -1.30
N LEU A 71 6.15 -20.53 -2.18
CA LEU A 71 5.05 -21.44 -1.84
C LEU A 71 5.57 -22.74 -1.21
N LEU A 72 5.03 -23.08 -0.06
CA LEU A 72 5.25 -24.38 0.59
C LEU A 72 4.19 -25.41 0.17
N ASP A 73 3.02 -24.94 -0.27
CA ASP A 73 1.94 -25.76 -0.79
C ASP A 73 1.62 -25.30 -2.23
N SER A 74 1.00 -26.15 -3.05
CA SER A 74 0.58 -25.76 -4.39
C SER A 74 -0.68 -24.89 -4.37
N ALA A 75 -0.77 -23.92 -5.27
CA ALA A 75 -1.95 -23.10 -5.51
C ALA A 75 -2.39 -23.21 -6.98
N PRO A 76 -3.63 -22.87 -7.37
CA PRO A 76 -4.08 -22.93 -8.75
C PRO A 76 -3.14 -22.19 -9.72
N GLY A 77 -2.51 -22.94 -10.62
CA GLY A 77 -1.54 -22.43 -11.60
C GLY A 77 -0.14 -22.06 -11.01
N LEU A 78 0.14 -22.40 -9.76
CA LEU A 78 1.39 -22.14 -9.07
C LEU A 78 1.81 -23.38 -8.28
N PRO A 79 2.80 -24.15 -8.73
CA PRO A 79 3.31 -25.31 -8.01
C PRO A 79 4.06 -24.90 -6.74
N THR A 80 4.22 -25.85 -5.82
CA THR A 80 5.16 -25.72 -4.68
C THR A 80 6.53 -25.26 -5.16
N GLY A 81 7.17 -24.36 -4.43
CA GLY A 81 8.44 -23.76 -4.83
C GLY A 81 8.31 -22.48 -5.70
N SER A 82 7.09 -22.16 -6.17
CA SER A 82 6.88 -20.91 -6.92
C SER A 82 7.16 -19.68 -6.07
N GLU A 83 7.87 -18.70 -6.65
CA GLU A 83 8.02 -17.38 -6.05
C GLU A 83 6.72 -16.57 -6.20
N VAL A 84 6.21 -16.06 -5.09
CA VAL A 84 4.93 -15.36 -5.01
C VAL A 84 5.05 -14.05 -4.24
N PHE A 85 4.10 -13.16 -4.47
CA PHE A 85 3.92 -11.93 -3.69
C PHE A 85 2.43 -11.68 -3.46
N GLY A 86 2.09 -10.92 -2.43
CA GLY A 86 0.69 -10.66 -2.13
C GLY A 86 0.44 -9.79 -0.92
N MET A 87 -0.86 -9.56 -0.65
CA MET A 87 -1.33 -8.81 0.50
C MET A 87 -2.29 -9.67 1.32
N ILE A 88 -1.88 -10.07 2.52
CA ILE A 88 -2.76 -10.79 3.46
C ILE A 88 -3.77 -9.82 4.03
N GLN A 89 -5.04 -9.94 3.62
CA GLN A 89 -6.09 -9.04 4.09
C GLN A 89 -6.77 -9.54 5.37
N ARG A 90 -6.85 -10.84 5.54
CA ARG A 90 -7.51 -11.47 6.69
C ARG A 90 -6.76 -11.29 8.00
N ASN A 91 -7.47 -11.34 9.11
CA ASN A 91 -6.98 -11.51 10.49
C ASN A 91 -5.90 -10.50 10.93
N GLY A 92 -5.86 -9.32 10.32
CA GLY A 92 -4.89 -8.29 10.73
C GLY A 92 -3.50 -8.46 10.16
N GLY A 93 -3.32 -9.30 9.13
CA GLY A 93 -2.04 -9.55 8.47
C GLY A 93 -1.47 -10.93 8.81
N GLY A 94 -0.17 -10.98 9.15
CA GLY A 94 0.54 -12.22 9.46
C GLY A 94 1.80 -12.43 8.62
N ALA A 95 2.20 -11.44 7.81
CA ALA A 95 3.37 -11.55 6.94
C ALA A 95 4.72 -11.38 7.67
N SER A 96 4.71 -10.88 8.93
CA SER A 96 5.95 -10.68 9.70
C SER A 96 6.36 -11.96 10.45
N ALA A 97 6.49 -13.07 9.72
CA ALA A 97 6.87 -14.38 10.24
C ALA A 97 7.61 -15.18 9.15
N GLU A 98 8.36 -16.22 9.57
CA GLU A 98 9.05 -17.13 8.63
C GLU A 98 8.08 -17.85 7.67
N VAL A 99 6.87 -18.17 8.16
CA VAL A 99 5.82 -18.81 7.38
C VAL A 99 4.51 -18.06 7.57
N ALA A 100 3.87 -17.67 6.49
CA ALA A 100 2.57 -17.03 6.49
C ALA A 100 1.51 -17.94 5.86
N ARG A 101 0.28 -17.86 6.39
CA ARG A 101 -0.91 -18.49 5.81
C ARG A 101 -1.65 -17.46 4.94
N VAL A 102 -1.83 -17.79 3.67
CA VAL A 102 -2.33 -16.85 2.66
C VAL A 102 -3.49 -17.46 1.87
N PRO A 103 -4.65 -16.79 1.76
CA PRO A 103 -5.68 -17.17 0.82
C PRO A 103 -5.19 -17.16 -0.62
N VAL A 104 -5.49 -18.19 -1.41
CA VAL A 104 -5.02 -18.29 -2.81
C VAL A 104 -5.46 -17.13 -3.71
N GLY A 105 -6.53 -16.43 -3.34
CA GLY A 105 -7.01 -15.22 -4.03
C GLY A 105 -6.24 -13.93 -3.67
N GLU A 106 -5.34 -13.98 -2.69
CA GLU A 106 -4.59 -12.83 -2.15
C GLU A 106 -3.10 -12.86 -2.52
N LEU A 107 -2.69 -13.77 -3.42
CA LEU A 107 -1.34 -13.88 -3.95
C LEU A 107 -1.32 -14.05 -5.47
N ALA A 108 -0.17 -13.74 -6.07
CA ALA A 108 0.13 -13.97 -7.47
C ALA A 108 1.60 -14.36 -7.64
N ALA A 109 1.98 -14.84 -8.84
CA ALA A 109 3.38 -15.06 -9.19
C ALA A 109 4.18 -13.76 -9.07
N LYS A 110 5.35 -13.84 -8.42
CA LYS A 110 6.27 -12.70 -8.31
C LYS A 110 6.71 -12.26 -9.72
N PRO A 111 6.69 -10.95 -10.02
CA PRO A 111 7.24 -10.46 -11.29
C PRO A 111 8.69 -10.92 -11.46
N SER A 112 9.02 -11.44 -12.63
CA SER A 112 10.41 -11.73 -12.98
C SER A 112 11.24 -10.44 -12.96
N GLY A 113 12.49 -10.53 -12.50
CA GLY A 113 13.39 -9.39 -12.43
C GLY A 113 13.30 -8.56 -11.15
N LEU A 114 12.30 -8.75 -10.28
CA LEU A 114 12.29 -8.14 -8.96
C LEU A 114 12.94 -9.04 -7.92
N SER A 115 13.69 -8.43 -7.00
CA SER A 115 14.07 -9.05 -5.74
C SER A 115 12.84 -9.30 -4.85
N MET A 116 12.99 -10.14 -3.82
CA MET A 116 11.91 -10.36 -2.84
C MET A 116 11.51 -9.07 -2.12
N ALA A 117 12.48 -8.22 -1.80
CA ALA A 117 12.22 -6.93 -1.15
C ALA A 117 11.40 -5.99 -2.04
N GLU A 118 11.74 -5.88 -3.32
CA GLU A 118 10.98 -5.08 -4.29
C GLU A 118 9.58 -5.65 -4.51
N ALA A 119 9.46 -6.97 -4.62
CA ALA A 119 8.16 -7.63 -4.81
C ALA A 119 7.25 -7.42 -3.59
N ALA A 120 7.77 -7.51 -2.36
CA ALA A 120 7.02 -7.22 -1.14
C ALA A 120 6.57 -5.75 -1.04
N ALA A 121 7.28 -4.82 -1.68
CA ALA A 121 6.94 -3.39 -1.67
C ALA A 121 5.72 -3.03 -2.53
N LEU A 122 5.23 -3.94 -3.38
CA LEU A 122 4.16 -3.67 -4.34
C LEU A 122 2.73 -3.82 -3.80
N PRO A 123 2.35 -4.89 -3.04
CA PRO A 123 0.95 -5.31 -2.97
C PRO A 123 0.02 -4.25 -2.40
N LEU A 124 0.06 -3.94 -1.10
CA LEU A 124 -0.89 -3.00 -0.48
C LEU A 124 -0.83 -1.61 -1.12
N ALA A 125 0.36 -1.11 -1.38
CA ALA A 125 0.56 0.22 -1.94
C ALA A 125 0.07 0.29 -3.40
N GLY A 126 0.42 -0.69 -4.23
CA GLY A 126 0.00 -0.76 -5.63
C GLY A 126 -1.50 -1.01 -5.78
N LEU A 127 -2.06 -1.93 -4.97
CA LEU A 127 -3.50 -2.18 -4.94
C LEU A 127 -4.28 -0.94 -4.50
N THR A 128 -3.79 -0.20 -3.49
CA THR A 128 -4.40 1.05 -3.04
C THR A 128 -4.39 2.08 -4.16
N ALA A 129 -3.26 2.29 -4.82
CA ALA A 129 -3.13 3.23 -5.92
C ALA A 129 -4.02 2.86 -7.11
N LEU A 130 -3.98 1.58 -7.53
CA LEU A 130 -4.78 1.08 -8.65
C LEU A 130 -6.28 1.23 -8.39
N GLN A 131 -6.76 0.77 -7.23
CA GLN A 131 -8.19 0.81 -6.90
C GLN A 131 -8.68 2.24 -6.65
N ALA A 132 -7.85 3.12 -6.07
CA ALA A 132 -8.19 4.54 -5.95
C ALA A 132 -8.36 5.21 -7.32
N LEU A 133 -7.40 5.03 -8.23
CA LEU A 133 -7.41 5.65 -9.56
C LEU A 133 -8.48 5.05 -10.47
N ARG A 134 -8.54 3.71 -10.57
CA ARG A 134 -9.46 3.01 -11.46
C ARG A 134 -10.90 3.00 -10.94
N ASP A 135 -11.11 2.57 -9.68
CA ASP A 135 -12.43 2.22 -9.18
C ASP A 135 -13.13 3.42 -8.50
N GLU A 136 -12.38 4.20 -7.71
CA GLU A 136 -12.96 5.32 -6.96
C GLU A 136 -12.96 6.62 -7.77
N LEU A 137 -11.88 6.96 -8.42
CA LEU A 137 -11.79 8.16 -9.25
C LEU A 137 -12.31 7.90 -10.67
N GLY A 138 -12.10 6.70 -11.20
CA GLY A 138 -12.50 6.34 -12.57
C GLY A 138 -11.74 7.16 -13.60
N VAL A 139 -10.42 7.26 -13.43
CA VAL A 139 -9.58 8.05 -14.32
C VAL A 139 -9.59 7.48 -15.75
N THR A 140 -9.57 8.37 -16.73
CA THR A 140 -9.47 8.04 -18.15
C THR A 140 -8.31 8.79 -18.81
N PRO A 141 -7.81 8.31 -19.97
CA PRO A 141 -6.73 8.99 -20.67
C PRO A 141 -7.01 10.48 -20.93
N GLY A 142 -5.99 11.31 -20.84
CA GLY A 142 -6.07 12.75 -21.03
C GLY A 142 -6.58 13.56 -19.84
N GLN A 143 -7.07 12.89 -18.79
CA GLN A 143 -7.50 13.57 -17.58
C GLN A 143 -6.32 14.00 -16.70
N ARG A 144 -6.54 15.04 -15.91
CA ARG A 144 -5.57 15.68 -15.03
C ARG A 144 -5.81 15.29 -13.57
N VAL A 145 -4.85 14.62 -12.96
CA VAL A 145 -4.97 14.12 -11.58
C VAL A 145 -3.89 14.71 -10.67
N LEU A 146 -4.29 15.24 -9.51
CA LEU A 146 -3.36 15.65 -8.46
C LEU A 146 -3.19 14.52 -7.45
N LEU A 147 -1.93 14.17 -7.17
CA LEU A 147 -1.53 13.15 -6.20
C LEU A 147 -0.84 13.82 -5.00
N ASN A 148 -1.55 13.93 -3.88
CA ASN A 148 -1.00 14.52 -2.65
C ASN A 148 -0.29 13.46 -1.80
N GLY A 149 1.03 13.62 -1.61
CA GLY A 149 1.90 12.64 -0.95
C GLY A 149 2.60 11.70 -1.94
N ALA A 150 2.99 12.22 -3.11
CA ALA A 150 3.50 11.48 -4.26
C ALA A 150 4.83 10.73 -4.02
N SER A 151 5.63 11.09 -3.03
CA SER A 151 6.92 10.45 -2.73
C SER A 151 6.85 9.33 -1.69
N GLY A 152 5.69 9.05 -1.11
CA GLY A 152 5.49 7.95 -0.15
C GLY A 152 5.23 6.60 -0.82
N GLY A 153 5.05 5.53 -0.02
CA GLY A 153 4.88 4.17 -0.53
C GLY A 153 3.75 4.01 -1.55
N VAL A 154 2.56 4.54 -1.27
CA VAL A 154 1.44 4.54 -2.24
C VAL A 154 1.69 5.55 -3.35
N GLY A 155 2.26 6.73 -3.02
CA GLY A 155 2.42 7.83 -3.96
C GLY A 155 3.35 7.50 -5.12
N THR A 156 4.48 6.86 -4.85
CA THR A 156 5.45 6.47 -5.89
C THR A 156 4.87 5.51 -6.93
N LEU A 157 3.98 4.62 -6.50
CA LEU A 157 3.25 3.71 -7.40
C LEU A 157 2.06 4.42 -8.05
N ALA A 158 1.37 5.33 -7.34
CA ALA A 158 0.24 6.08 -7.88
C ALA A 158 0.65 6.98 -9.06
N VAL A 159 1.81 7.63 -9.02
CA VAL A 159 2.36 8.41 -10.14
C VAL A 159 2.48 7.52 -11.38
N GLN A 160 3.15 6.39 -11.27
CA GLN A 160 3.40 5.48 -12.38
C GLN A 160 2.10 4.85 -12.91
N ILE A 161 1.20 4.43 -12.02
CA ILE A 161 -0.10 3.84 -12.40
C ILE A 161 -0.97 4.88 -13.09
N ALA A 162 -1.00 6.13 -12.63
CA ALA A 162 -1.72 7.21 -13.27
C ALA A 162 -1.18 7.47 -14.70
N LYS A 163 0.15 7.47 -14.87
CA LYS A 163 0.78 7.55 -16.20
C LYS A 163 0.43 6.37 -17.10
N ALA A 164 0.47 5.14 -16.55
CA ALA A 164 0.06 3.93 -17.29
C ALA A 164 -1.43 3.94 -17.69
N LEU A 165 -2.26 4.72 -16.99
CA LEU A 165 -3.67 4.95 -17.31
C LEU A 165 -3.86 6.16 -18.27
N GLY A 166 -2.77 6.79 -18.73
CA GLY A 166 -2.78 7.87 -19.74
C GLY A 166 -3.15 9.25 -19.20
N THR A 167 -2.98 9.51 -17.89
CA THR A 167 -3.32 10.81 -17.29
C THR A 167 -2.16 11.78 -17.27
N GLU A 168 -2.47 13.09 -17.17
CA GLU A 168 -1.53 14.13 -16.73
C GLU A 168 -1.44 14.11 -15.19
N VAL A 169 -0.24 14.01 -14.66
CA VAL A 169 0.01 13.86 -13.22
C VAL A 169 0.60 15.14 -12.63
N VAL A 170 -0.15 15.78 -11.73
CA VAL A 170 0.33 16.84 -10.84
C VAL A 170 0.65 16.21 -9.49
N ALA A 171 1.92 16.16 -9.12
CA ALA A 171 2.39 15.47 -7.93
C ALA A 171 2.80 16.46 -6.84
N VAL A 172 2.33 16.24 -5.61
CA VAL A 172 2.68 17.05 -4.43
C VAL A 172 3.63 16.28 -3.54
N CYS A 173 4.82 16.82 -3.31
CA CYS A 173 5.83 16.29 -2.39
C CYS A 173 6.71 17.41 -1.84
N SER A 174 7.69 17.10 -0.97
CA SER A 174 8.74 18.07 -0.59
C SER A 174 9.76 18.19 -1.71
N GLY A 175 10.41 19.35 -1.87
CA GLY A 175 11.39 19.64 -2.91
C GLY A 175 12.54 18.63 -2.99
N ARG A 176 13.01 18.11 -1.84
CA ARG A 176 14.03 17.04 -1.78
C ARG A 176 13.64 15.74 -2.51
N ASN A 177 12.34 15.52 -2.75
CA ASN A 177 11.81 14.33 -3.42
C ASN A 177 11.35 14.63 -4.86
N ALA A 178 11.46 15.89 -5.32
CA ALA A 178 10.93 16.30 -6.62
C ALA A 178 11.61 15.58 -7.79
N ALA A 179 12.91 15.34 -7.72
CA ALA A 179 13.65 14.62 -8.74
C ALA A 179 13.13 13.19 -8.91
N LEU A 180 12.97 12.45 -7.81
CA LEU A 180 12.41 11.09 -7.82
C LEU A 180 11.01 11.07 -8.45
N VAL A 181 10.14 12.00 -8.05
CA VAL A 181 8.75 12.00 -8.48
C VAL A 181 8.63 12.35 -9.98
N ARG A 182 9.51 13.23 -10.50
CA ARG A 182 9.61 13.48 -11.96
C ARG A 182 10.12 12.26 -12.72
N GLU A 183 11.14 11.58 -12.20
CA GLU A 183 11.68 10.34 -12.78
C GLU A 183 10.59 9.24 -12.87
N LEU A 184 9.67 9.20 -11.91
CA LEU A 184 8.52 8.27 -11.92
C LEU A 184 7.41 8.67 -12.90
N GLY A 185 7.55 9.83 -13.58
CA GLY A 185 6.67 10.24 -14.65
C GLY A 185 5.68 11.36 -14.30
N ALA A 186 5.84 12.08 -13.18
CA ALA A 186 5.00 13.25 -12.90
C ALA A 186 5.27 14.38 -13.91
N ASP A 187 4.21 14.91 -14.53
CA ASP A 187 4.30 16.00 -15.51
C ASP A 187 4.57 17.34 -14.84
N ARG A 188 4.00 17.55 -13.65
CA ARG A 188 4.27 18.70 -12.79
C ARG A 188 4.50 18.24 -11.34
N VAL A 189 5.45 18.87 -10.68
CA VAL A 189 5.71 18.64 -9.25
C VAL A 189 5.55 19.96 -8.50
N ILE A 190 4.70 19.96 -7.48
CA ILE A 190 4.48 21.04 -6.54
C ILE A 190 5.24 20.73 -5.26
N ASP A 191 6.20 21.57 -4.91
CA ASP A 191 6.88 21.52 -3.62
C ASP A 191 6.04 22.26 -2.57
N TYR A 192 5.37 21.50 -1.71
CA TYR A 192 4.50 22.08 -0.67
C TYR A 192 5.25 22.92 0.38
N THR A 193 6.58 22.93 0.36
CA THR A 193 7.39 23.79 1.27
C THR A 193 7.54 25.21 0.74
N SER A 194 7.33 25.43 -0.56
CA SER A 194 7.46 26.72 -1.26
C SER A 194 6.21 27.13 -2.04
N GLU A 195 5.34 26.18 -2.40
CA GLU A 195 4.12 26.43 -3.18
C GLU A 195 2.89 25.93 -2.42
N ASP A 196 1.76 26.63 -2.54
CA ASP A 196 0.47 26.13 -2.03
C ASP A 196 -0.18 25.18 -3.04
N PRO A 197 -0.26 23.86 -2.75
CA PRO A 197 -0.92 22.92 -3.66
C PRO A 197 -2.38 23.24 -3.93
N THR A 198 -3.04 23.98 -3.01
CA THR A 198 -4.45 24.34 -3.15
C THR A 198 -4.68 25.50 -4.12
N ALA A 199 -3.63 26.10 -4.67
CA ALA A 199 -3.72 27.08 -5.77
C ALA A 199 -4.02 26.41 -7.11
N GLU A 200 -3.80 25.10 -7.26
CA GLU A 200 -4.09 24.34 -8.46
C GLU A 200 -5.59 24.33 -8.78
N ARG A 201 -5.96 24.42 -10.06
CA ARG A 201 -7.35 24.49 -10.51
C ARG A 201 -7.59 23.61 -11.76
N GLY A 202 -8.86 23.36 -12.05
CA GLY A 202 -9.27 22.64 -13.27
C GLY A 202 -8.87 21.17 -13.27
N LEU A 203 -8.73 20.56 -12.10
CA LEU A 203 -8.38 19.16 -11.98
C LEU A 203 -9.61 18.27 -12.22
N ASP A 204 -9.41 17.17 -12.93
CA ASP A 204 -10.40 16.10 -13.03
C ASP A 204 -10.49 15.31 -11.75
N HIS A 205 -9.32 15.05 -11.12
CA HIS A 205 -9.26 14.23 -9.92
C HIS A 205 -8.23 14.72 -8.92
N VAL A 206 -8.50 14.45 -7.64
CA VAL A 206 -7.57 14.61 -6.53
C VAL A 206 -7.51 13.31 -5.76
N PHE A 207 -6.31 12.74 -5.62
CA PHE A 207 -6.03 11.62 -4.75
C PHE A 207 -5.17 12.07 -3.56
N ASP A 208 -5.81 12.22 -2.40
CA ASP A 208 -5.15 12.60 -1.14
C ASP A 208 -4.65 11.37 -0.40
N ILE A 209 -3.42 10.97 -0.71
CA ILE A 209 -2.75 9.82 -0.12
C ILE A 209 -2.27 10.13 1.29
N TYR A 210 -1.80 11.37 1.52
CA TYR A 210 -1.27 11.79 2.81
C TYR A 210 -2.35 12.08 3.84
N GLY A 211 -3.54 12.53 3.41
CA GLY A 211 -4.71 12.75 4.26
C GLY A 211 -4.79 14.13 4.91
N ASN A 212 -4.07 15.12 4.41
CA ASN A 212 -4.10 16.50 4.91
C ASN A 212 -4.76 17.51 3.97
N LEU A 213 -5.35 17.04 2.86
CA LEU A 213 -6.10 17.86 1.91
C LEU A 213 -7.61 17.56 2.05
N PRO A 214 -8.34 18.27 2.93
CA PRO A 214 -9.73 17.97 3.21
C PRO A 214 -10.64 18.29 2.03
N TRP A 215 -11.76 17.55 1.89
CA TRP A 215 -12.72 17.68 0.80
C TRP A 215 -13.11 19.11 0.41
N PRO A 216 -13.40 20.07 1.35
CA PRO A 216 -13.75 21.43 0.94
C PRO A 216 -12.65 22.13 0.14
N ARG A 217 -11.38 21.96 0.51
CA ARG A 217 -10.24 22.49 -0.24
C ARG A 217 -10.05 21.78 -1.57
N ALA A 218 -10.07 20.45 -1.56
CA ALA A 218 -9.97 19.66 -2.79
C ALA A 218 -11.10 19.99 -3.78
N LYS A 219 -12.34 20.20 -3.29
CA LYS A 219 -13.48 20.57 -4.11
C LYS A 219 -13.25 21.87 -4.90
N ALA A 220 -12.57 22.86 -4.31
CA ALA A 220 -12.26 24.13 -4.96
C ALA A 220 -11.22 23.99 -6.10
N MET A 221 -10.43 22.92 -6.09
CA MET A 221 -9.41 22.62 -7.12
C MET A 221 -10.01 21.89 -8.33
N LEU A 222 -11.14 21.20 -8.11
CA LEU A 222 -11.80 20.34 -9.10
C LEU A 222 -12.75 21.14 -10.00
N HIS A 223 -12.83 20.73 -11.25
CA HIS A 223 -13.95 21.18 -12.09
C HIS A 223 -15.29 20.54 -11.68
N SER A 224 -16.40 20.91 -12.31
CA SER A 224 -17.76 20.57 -11.88
C SER A 224 -18.05 19.06 -11.75
N ARG A 225 -17.38 18.21 -12.54
CA ARG A 225 -17.51 16.74 -12.52
C ARG A 225 -16.35 16.03 -11.83
N GLY A 226 -15.35 16.78 -11.35
CA GLY A 226 -14.13 16.23 -10.75
C GLY A 226 -14.39 15.42 -9.48
N ARG A 227 -13.54 14.44 -9.20
CA ARG A 227 -13.69 13.50 -8.08
C ARG A 227 -12.50 13.56 -7.14
N TYR A 228 -12.75 13.20 -5.89
CA TYR A 228 -11.75 13.14 -4.83
C TYR A 228 -11.72 11.75 -4.21
N CYS A 229 -10.53 11.27 -3.87
CA CYS A 229 -10.33 10.05 -3.10
C CYS A 229 -9.27 10.27 -2.02
N THR A 230 -9.43 9.63 -0.86
CA THR A 230 -8.40 9.62 0.20
C THR A 230 -8.18 8.22 0.74
N THR A 231 -6.98 7.98 1.30
CA THR A 231 -6.62 6.74 2.00
C THR A 231 -6.93 6.80 3.49
N VAL A 232 -7.21 8.00 4.05
CA VAL A 232 -7.31 8.19 5.50
C VAL A 232 -8.76 8.07 5.98
N PRO A 233 -9.07 7.08 6.85
CA PRO A 233 -10.42 6.83 7.33
C PRO A 233 -10.82 7.84 8.42
N GLN A 234 -11.18 9.05 8.03
CA GLN A 234 -11.83 10.02 8.90
C GLN A 234 -13.36 9.82 8.89
N PRO A 235 -14.11 10.14 9.97
CA PRO A 235 -15.57 9.96 10.01
C PRO A 235 -16.29 10.56 8.80
N GLY A 236 -15.96 11.79 8.44
CA GLY A 236 -16.52 12.45 7.26
C GLY A 236 -16.13 11.78 5.92
N ALA A 237 -14.96 11.15 5.82
CA ALA A 237 -14.55 10.41 4.62
C ALA A 237 -15.34 9.10 4.48
N ILE A 238 -15.63 8.42 5.59
CA ILE A 238 -16.43 7.19 5.61
C ILE A 238 -17.86 7.49 5.12
N VAL A 239 -18.51 8.53 5.66
CA VAL A 239 -19.86 8.95 5.25
C VAL A 239 -19.88 9.32 3.77
N ARG A 240 -18.96 10.17 3.32
CA ARG A 240 -18.87 10.55 1.89
C ARG A 240 -18.61 9.35 0.99
N GLY A 241 -17.78 8.40 1.43
CA GLY A 241 -17.54 7.16 0.69
C GLY A 241 -18.81 6.32 0.51
N ALA A 242 -19.66 6.23 1.54
CA ALA A 242 -20.96 5.57 1.44
C ALA A 242 -21.90 6.31 0.47
N LEU A 243 -22.00 7.62 0.59
CA LEU A 243 -22.79 8.47 -0.33
C LEU A 243 -22.27 8.39 -1.77
N ARG A 244 -20.95 8.26 -1.97
CA ARG A 244 -20.35 8.08 -3.30
C ARG A 244 -20.81 6.79 -3.96
N ARG A 245 -20.87 5.68 -3.21
CA ARG A 245 -21.37 4.38 -3.73
C ARG A 245 -22.84 4.45 -4.12
N ALA A 246 -23.62 5.29 -3.45
CA ALA A 246 -25.00 5.59 -3.81
C ALA A 246 -25.15 6.63 -4.94
N GLY A 247 -24.04 7.10 -5.56
CA GLY A 247 -24.07 8.13 -6.61
C GLY A 247 -24.33 9.56 -6.12
N LEU A 248 -24.42 9.77 -4.80
CA LEU A 248 -24.84 11.03 -4.18
C LEU A 248 -23.69 11.97 -3.82
N HIS A 249 -22.44 11.53 -3.97
CA HIS A 249 -21.26 12.34 -3.63
C HIS A 249 -20.08 12.09 -4.56
N ARG A 250 -19.13 13.03 -4.63
CA ARG A 250 -17.94 12.95 -5.52
C ARG A 250 -16.64 12.64 -4.78
N ALA A 251 -16.69 12.51 -3.45
CA ALA A 251 -15.55 12.13 -2.64
C ALA A 251 -15.68 10.68 -2.17
N ALA A 252 -14.58 9.95 -2.21
CA ALA A 252 -14.46 8.56 -1.81
C ALA A 252 -13.39 8.37 -0.74
N LEU A 253 -13.53 7.27 0.01
CA LEU A 253 -12.47 6.66 0.80
C LEU A 253 -12.11 5.35 0.11
N VAL A 254 -10.85 5.17 -0.29
CA VAL A 254 -10.40 3.89 -0.81
C VAL A 254 -10.29 2.87 0.32
N VAL A 255 -10.99 1.75 0.15
CA VAL A 255 -10.88 0.58 1.02
C VAL A 255 -10.27 -0.52 0.17
N VAL A 256 -8.95 -0.66 0.27
CA VAL A 256 -8.19 -1.62 -0.54
C VAL A 256 -8.65 -3.05 -0.29
N ARG A 257 -8.73 -3.82 -1.38
CA ARG A 257 -9.05 -5.25 -1.37
C ARG A 257 -7.93 -6.04 -2.03
N SER A 258 -7.50 -7.10 -1.36
CA SER A 258 -6.56 -8.04 -1.96
C SER A 258 -7.29 -8.86 -3.02
N LYS A 259 -6.85 -8.74 -4.27
CA LYS A 259 -7.42 -9.48 -5.42
C LYS A 259 -6.28 -9.96 -6.29
N ARG A 260 -6.23 -11.28 -6.54
CA ARG A 260 -5.22 -11.89 -7.41
C ARG A 260 -5.16 -11.22 -8.78
N ALA A 261 -6.29 -10.95 -9.42
CA ALA A 261 -6.33 -10.30 -10.73
C ALA A 261 -5.69 -8.90 -10.76
N ASP A 262 -5.83 -8.13 -9.67
CA ASP A 262 -5.18 -6.82 -9.54
C ASP A 262 -3.67 -6.97 -9.29
N LEU A 263 -3.24 -7.96 -8.49
CA LEU A 263 -1.82 -8.29 -8.29
C LEU A 263 -1.17 -8.72 -9.62
N GLU A 264 -1.83 -9.57 -10.41
CA GLU A 264 -1.38 -9.97 -11.73
C GLU A 264 -1.30 -8.79 -12.70
N ARG A 265 -2.20 -7.80 -12.59
CA ARG A 265 -2.12 -6.56 -13.36
C ARG A 265 -0.88 -5.73 -13.00
N LEU A 266 -0.61 -5.58 -11.69
CA LEU A 266 0.61 -4.90 -11.22
C LEU A 266 1.87 -5.65 -11.71
N SER A 267 1.87 -6.99 -11.63
CA SER A 267 2.96 -7.84 -12.14
C SER A 267 3.21 -7.61 -13.62
N ARG A 268 2.16 -7.58 -14.46
CA ARG A 268 2.31 -7.27 -15.89
C ARG A 268 2.91 -5.89 -16.14
N TRP A 269 2.49 -4.85 -15.43
CA TRP A 269 3.09 -3.52 -15.58
C TRP A 269 4.56 -3.47 -15.19
N VAL A 270 4.95 -4.21 -14.15
CA VAL A 270 6.37 -4.36 -13.79
C VAL A 270 7.14 -5.05 -14.91
N THR A 271 6.64 -6.18 -15.43
CA THR A 271 7.30 -6.94 -16.50
C THR A 271 7.47 -6.11 -17.78
N HIS A 272 6.53 -5.19 -18.06
CA HIS A 272 6.62 -4.29 -19.22
C HIS A 272 7.35 -2.96 -18.92
N GLY A 273 7.98 -2.81 -17.75
CA GLY A 273 8.73 -1.61 -17.37
C GLY A 273 7.88 -0.36 -17.09
N ALA A 274 6.54 -0.49 -17.05
CA ALA A 274 5.63 0.62 -16.77
C ALA A 274 5.48 0.90 -15.25
N LEU A 275 5.93 -0.01 -14.40
CA LEU A 275 5.85 0.11 -12.95
C LEU A 275 7.10 -0.47 -12.30
N ARG A 276 7.70 0.28 -11.38
CA ARG A 276 8.78 -0.19 -10.51
C ARG A 276 8.51 0.19 -9.06
N PRO A 277 8.72 -0.72 -8.10
CA PRO A 277 8.64 -0.37 -6.70
C PRO A 277 9.82 0.52 -6.29
N VAL A 278 9.57 1.42 -5.33
CA VAL A 278 10.61 2.23 -4.71
C VAL A 278 10.78 1.74 -3.28
N VAL A 279 11.91 1.10 -2.99
CA VAL A 279 12.29 0.67 -1.65
C VAL A 279 13.24 1.72 -1.07
N ASP A 280 12.86 2.31 0.05
CA ASP A 280 13.66 3.33 0.75
C ASP A 280 14.70 2.69 1.67
N ARG A 281 14.26 1.67 2.42
CA ARG A 281 15.12 0.89 3.31
C ARG A 281 14.74 -0.58 3.32
N THR A 282 15.77 -1.41 3.37
CA THR A 282 15.66 -2.83 3.68
C THR A 282 16.40 -3.08 4.99
N LEU A 283 15.74 -3.69 5.96
CA LEU A 283 16.30 -4.04 7.25
C LEU A 283 16.10 -5.53 7.52
N PRO A 284 16.99 -6.18 8.25
CA PRO A 284 16.72 -7.54 8.72
C PRO A 284 15.49 -7.51 9.63
N TRP A 285 14.72 -8.57 9.62
CA TRP A 285 13.48 -8.67 10.42
C TRP A 285 13.73 -8.56 11.94
N THR A 286 14.94 -8.84 12.39
CA THR A 286 15.40 -8.63 13.77
C THR A 286 15.34 -7.16 14.19
N ASP A 287 15.37 -6.24 13.23
CA ASP A 287 15.35 -4.81 13.46
C ASP A 287 13.92 -4.22 13.32
N ALA A 288 12.90 -5.04 13.55
CA ALA A 288 11.50 -4.64 13.39
C ALA A 288 11.11 -3.40 14.20
N VAL A 289 11.64 -3.23 15.41
CA VAL A 289 11.41 -2.03 16.25
C VAL A 289 11.91 -0.80 15.51
N ALA A 290 13.18 -0.79 15.10
CA ALA A 290 13.79 0.34 14.37
C ALA A 290 13.08 0.62 13.03
N ALA A 291 12.63 -0.42 12.32
CA ALA A 291 11.88 -0.27 11.09
C ALA A 291 10.51 0.42 11.32
N HIS A 292 9.80 0.06 12.39
CA HIS A 292 8.56 0.70 12.78
C HIS A 292 8.77 2.16 13.25
N GLU A 293 9.81 2.43 14.04
CA GLU A 293 10.20 3.80 14.43
C GLU A 293 10.46 4.67 13.20
N TYR A 294 11.25 4.13 12.25
CA TYR A 294 11.54 4.86 11.03
C TYR A 294 10.27 5.16 10.23
N LEU A 295 9.38 4.19 10.07
CA LEU A 295 8.10 4.41 9.37
C LEU A 295 7.24 5.47 10.06
N GLU A 296 7.27 5.56 11.40
CA GLU A 296 6.55 6.55 12.19
C GLU A 296 7.04 7.98 11.97
N THR A 297 8.26 8.19 11.52
CA THR A 297 8.77 9.52 11.14
C THR A 297 8.02 10.13 9.95
N ARG A 298 7.32 9.32 9.15
CA ARG A 298 6.65 9.69 7.89
C ARG A 298 7.58 10.32 6.86
N ARG A 299 8.88 10.00 6.91
CA ARG A 299 9.91 10.54 6.01
C ARG A 299 10.37 9.55 4.95
N ALA A 300 9.85 8.33 4.95
CA ALA A 300 10.20 7.30 3.99
C ALA A 300 9.88 7.72 2.54
N ARG A 301 10.84 7.45 1.63
CA ARG A 301 10.70 7.64 0.19
C ARG A 301 10.32 6.30 -0.46
N GLY A 302 9.05 6.00 -0.60
CA GLY A 302 8.61 4.66 -0.98
C GLY A 302 8.37 3.76 0.22
N LYS A 303 8.85 2.52 0.17
CA LYS A 303 8.53 1.46 1.14
C LYS A 303 9.71 1.09 2.03
N VAL A 304 9.40 0.68 3.26
CA VAL A 304 10.33 0.05 4.21
C VAL A 304 10.05 -1.44 4.23
N VAL A 305 11.08 -2.27 4.07
CA VAL A 305 10.95 -3.72 3.90
C VAL A 305 11.81 -4.43 4.95
N LEU A 306 11.25 -5.46 5.56
CA LEU A 306 11.95 -6.42 6.40
C LEU A 306 12.33 -7.64 5.57
N THR A 307 13.56 -8.13 5.70
CA THR A 307 14.03 -9.37 5.06
C THR A 307 14.21 -10.48 6.08
N PHE A 308 13.86 -11.69 5.66
CA PHE A 308 13.97 -12.91 6.44
C PHE A 308 15.04 -13.79 5.80
N ASP A 309 16.15 -13.99 6.51
CA ASP A 309 17.21 -14.93 6.12
C ASP A 309 16.83 -16.31 6.65
N HIS A 310 16.82 -17.32 5.77
CA HIS A 310 16.48 -18.72 6.09
C HIS A 310 17.70 -19.62 5.92
#